data_d30922e53f6f5f5454d70e67c74cffe8
#
_entry.id   d30922e53f6f5f5454d70e67c74cffe8
#
_cell.length_a   1.000
_cell.length_b   1.000
_cell.length_c   1.000
_cell.angle_alpha   90.00
_cell.angle_beta   90.00
_cell.angle_gamma   90.00
#
_symmetry.space_group_name_H-M   'P 1'
#
loop_
_entity.id
_entity.type
_entity.pdbx_description
1 polymer ?
#
loop_
_entity_poly.entity_id
_entity_poly.type
_entity_poly.pdbx_seq_one_letter_code
_entity_poly.pdbx_strand_id
1 'polypeptide(L)'
;MENINVELAIKLYRDDMLSVAQIGGVSSKRIDYLLKKNGIEKRSIGEAITRINITKFHKVPFIPKTDFTHNDIELKITGIMLYWGEGAKTNGSVRLANSNPEIIKIFLLFLRKICGVDEKRIKAIVHKYPDQDENFLLDFWTKITAIPKERFYRSHLLAGKKGTYKHKSRYGTITISYCDVKLLRLILYWIDKCRYKFLTMPE
;
A
#
# COMPACT_ATOMS: atom_id res chain seq x y z
N MET A 1 -18.87 7.33 39.94
CA MET A 1 -18.80 7.55 38.46
C MET A 1 -18.11 8.90 38.28
N GLU A 2 -16.84 8.89 37.92
CA GLU A 2 -16.09 10.12 37.71
C GLU A 2 -16.70 10.91 36.55
N ASN A 3 -17.05 12.16 36.83
CA ASN A 3 -17.49 13.10 35.83
C ASN A 3 -16.26 13.57 35.05
N ILE A 4 -16.05 13.03 33.81
CA ILE A 4 -15.03 13.61 32.97
C ILE A 4 -15.41 15.05 32.63
N ASN A 5 -14.49 15.98 32.86
CA ASN A 5 -14.66 17.36 32.49
C ASN A 5 -14.83 17.43 30.94
N VAL A 6 -15.85 18.14 30.47
CA VAL A 6 -16.16 18.31 29.04
C VAL A 6 -14.94 18.86 28.27
N GLU A 7 -14.27 19.87 28.85
CA GLU A 7 -13.08 20.49 28.25
C GLU A 7 -11.94 19.47 28.09
N LEU A 8 -11.73 18.62 29.12
CA LEU A 8 -10.73 17.57 29.07
C LEU A 8 -11.06 16.55 27.99
N ALA A 9 -12.33 16.12 27.88
CA ALA A 9 -12.75 15.19 26.82
C ALA A 9 -12.53 15.76 25.42
N ILE A 10 -12.82 17.03 25.23
CA ILE A 10 -12.60 17.74 23.96
C ILE A 10 -11.11 17.83 23.66
N LYS A 11 -10.28 18.22 24.64
CA LYS A 11 -8.83 18.27 24.50
C LYS A 11 -8.24 16.91 24.13
N LEU A 12 -8.58 15.86 24.86
CA LEU A 12 -8.14 14.50 24.60
C LEU A 12 -8.53 14.04 23.17
N TYR A 13 -9.69 14.44 22.70
CA TYR A 13 -10.14 14.10 21.35
C TYR A 13 -9.46 14.95 20.26
N ARG A 14 -9.40 16.28 20.42
CA ARG A 14 -8.86 17.20 19.41
C ARG A 14 -7.34 17.27 19.40
N ASP A 15 -6.74 17.53 20.55
CA ASP A 15 -5.32 17.87 20.66
C ASP A 15 -4.46 16.61 20.86
N ASP A 16 -4.82 15.79 21.85
CA ASP A 16 -4.14 14.50 22.08
C ASP A 16 -4.62 13.41 21.14
N MET A 17 -5.69 13.76 20.41
CA MET A 17 -6.17 12.96 19.30
C MET A 17 -6.58 11.52 19.65
N LEU A 18 -6.99 11.23 20.86
CA LEU A 18 -7.47 9.92 21.27
C LEU A 18 -8.77 9.55 20.53
N SER A 19 -9.00 8.29 20.32
CA SER A 19 -10.32 7.82 19.87
C SER A 19 -11.32 7.91 21.01
N VAL A 20 -12.61 7.98 20.71
CA VAL A 20 -13.70 7.98 21.69
C VAL A 20 -13.57 6.81 22.67
N ALA A 21 -13.12 5.65 22.21
CA ALA A 21 -12.91 4.46 23.06
C ALA A 21 -11.67 4.55 23.95
N GLN A 22 -10.68 5.40 23.60
CA GLN A 22 -9.45 5.60 24.39
C GLN A 22 -9.60 6.70 25.44
N ILE A 23 -10.60 7.54 25.31
CA ILE A 23 -10.92 8.54 26.33
C ILE A 23 -11.58 7.79 27.50
N GLY A 24 -10.77 7.42 28.50
CA GLY A 24 -11.20 6.61 29.65
C GLY A 24 -12.18 7.33 30.57
N GLY A 25 -12.71 6.58 31.57
CA GLY A 25 -13.54 7.12 32.67
C GLY A 25 -15.02 7.24 32.35
N VAL A 26 -15.46 7.21 31.10
CA VAL A 26 -16.88 7.30 30.69
C VAL A 26 -17.18 6.44 29.45
N SER A 27 -18.47 6.13 29.27
CA SER A 27 -18.87 5.34 28.09
C SER A 27 -18.64 6.10 26.77
N SER A 28 -18.27 5.39 25.71
CA SER A 28 -18.09 5.96 24.36
C SER A 28 -19.32 6.74 23.88
N LYS A 29 -20.53 6.29 24.22
CA LYS A 29 -21.79 6.98 23.90
C LYS A 29 -21.88 8.37 24.53
N ARG A 30 -21.37 8.52 25.77
CA ARG A 30 -21.37 9.80 26.46
C ARG A 30 -20.36 10.76 25.85
N ILE A 31 -19.18 10.29 25.48
CA ILE A 31 -18.19 11.10 24.75
C ILE A 31 -18.75 11.55 23.39
N ASP A 32 -19.40 10.64 22.66
CA ASP A 32 -20.07 10.96 21.38
C ASP A 32 -21.10 12.08 21.54
N TYR A 33 -21.94 11.98 22.58
CA TYR A 33 -22.92 13.00 22.90
C TYR A 33 -22.26 14.36 23.22
N LEU A 34 -21.20 14.37 24.04
CA LEU A 34 -20.47 15.58 24.40
C LEU A 34 -19.82 16.25 23.19
N LEU A 35 -19.18 15.47 22.30
CA LEU A 35 -18.58 15.99 21.07
C LEU A 35 -19.65 16.63 20.18
N LYS A 36 -20.77 15.92 19.95
CA LYS A 36 -21.89 16.43 19.14
C LYS A 36 -22.51 17.71 19.73
N LYS A 37 -22.74 17.74 21.06
CA LYS A 37 -23.30 18.91 21.75
C LYS A 37 -22.40 20.15 21.63
N ASN A 38 -21.10 19.97 21.53
CA ASN A 38 -20.11 21.05 21.38
C ASN A 38 -19.71 21.29 19.90
N GLY A 39 -20.49 20.82 18.93
CA GLY A 39 -20.26 21.07 17.50
C GLY A 39 -18.99 20.42 16.93
N ILE A 40 -18.47 19.37 17.60
CA ILE A 40 -17.26 18.68 17.16
C ILE A 40 -17.65 17.48 16.31
N GLU A 41 -17.32 17.56 15.04
CA GLU A 41 -17.51 16.43 14.12
C GLU A 41 -16.57 15.29 14.44
N LYS A 42 -17.10 14.07 14.33
CA LYS A 42 -16.27 12.87 14.45
C LYS A 42 -15.35 12.74 13.23
N ARG A 43 -14.13 12.35 13.51
CA ARG A 43 -13.21 11.94 12.46
C ARG A 43 -13.81 10.80 11.63
N SER A 44 -13.62 10.87 10.34
CA SER A 44 -13.96 9.77 9.43
C SER A 44 -13.18 8.50 9.80
N ILE A 45 -13.72 7.34 9.46
CA ILE A 45 -13.02 6.04 9.64
C ILE A 45 -11.64 6.07 8.98
N GLY A 46 -11.53 6.70 7.81
CA GLY A 46 -10.26 6.82 7.08
C GLY A 46 -9.21 7.64 7.84
N GLU A 47 -9.61 8.75 8.47
CA GLU A 47 -8.73 9.58 9.32
C GLU A 47 -8.31 8.83 10.57
N ALA A 48 -9.23 8.13 11.22
CA ALA A 48 -8.93 7.33 12.41
C ALA A 48 -7.93 6.21 12.09
N ILE A 49 -8.12 5.47 11.00
CA ILE A 49 -7.18 4.43 10.53
C ILE A 49 -5.82 5.04 10.16
N THR A 50 -5.80 6.15 9.44
CA THR A 50 -4.55 6.84 9.08
C THR A 50 -3.75 7.19 10.31
N ARG A 51 -4.44 7.69 11.33
CA ARG A 51 -3.81 8.07 12.58
C ARG A 51 -3.24 6.86 13.33
N ILE A 52 -4.03 5.80 13.51
CA ILE A 52 -3.54 4.55 14.14
C ILE A 52 -2.29 4.06 13.42
N ASN A 53 -2.27 4.14 12.09
CA ASN A 53 -1.10 3.76 11.31
C ASN A 53 0.14 4.61 11.64
N ILE A 54 -0.02 5.91 11.82
CA ILE A 54 1.09 6.81 12.14
C ILE A 54 1.51 6.66 13.61
N THR A 55 0.57 6.71 14.55
CA THR A 55 0.87 6.77 15.99
C THR A 55 1.22 5.41 16.60
N LYS A 56 0.42 4.37 16.33
CA LYS A 56 0.60 3.03 16.90
C LYS A 56 1.58 2.18 16.11
N PHE A 57 1.51 2.25 14.78
CA PHE A 57 2.35 1.41 13.91
C PHE A 57 3.53 2.16 13.32
N HIS A 58 3.72 3.43 13.65
CA HIS A 58 4.82 4.29 13.16
C HIS A 58 5.03 4.18 11.65
N LYS A 59 3.94 4.05 10.89
CA LYS A 59 4.01 3.96 9.44
C LYS A 59 4.31 5.32 8.84
N VAL A 60 5.43 5.42 8.15
CA VAL A 60 5.77 6.62 7.40
C VAL A 60 4.82 6.75 6.19
N PRO A 61 4.17 7.91 5.98
CA PRO A 61 3.38 8.16 4.78
C PRO A 61 4.26 8.12 3.53
N PHE A 62 3.68 7.76 2.38
CA PHE A 62 4.34 7.96 1.10
C PHE A 62 4.31 9.44 0.72
N ILE A 63 5.34 9.91 0.04
CA ILE A 63 5.47 11.30 -0.41
C ILE A 63 5.75 11.28 -1.91
N PRO A 64 4.73 11.47 -2.76
CA PRO A 64 4.92 11.47 -4.21
C PRO A 64 5.86 12.60 -4.63
N LYS A 65 6.72 12.32 -5.60
CA LYS A 65 7.59 13.31 -6.20
C LYS A 65 6.75 14.39 -6.90
N THR A 66 7.13 15.65 -6.74
CA THR A 66 6.45 16.82 -7.34
C THR A 66 7.25 17.39 -8.50
N ASP A 67 8.58 17.45 -8.39
CA ASP A 67 9.47 17.99 -9.41
C ASP A 67 10.03 16.86 -10.26
N PHE A 68 9.62 16.80 -11.52
CA PHE A 68 9.95 15.71 -12.43
C PHE A 68 11.00 16.13 -13.44
N THR A 69 12.09 15.37 -13.51
CA THR A 69 12.98 15.37 -14.67
C THR A 69 12.31 14.63 -15.84
N HIS A 70 12.88 14.72 -17.04
CA HIS A 70 12.40 13.97 -18.20
C HIS A 70 12.34 12.46 -17.91
N ASN A 71 13.40 11.89 -17.36
CA ASN A 71 13.45 10.47 -16.97
C ASN A 71 12.41 10.10 -15.89
N ASP A 72 12.08 11.02 -14.99
CA ASP A 72 11.01 10.79 -14.00
C ASP A 72 9.63 10.73 -14.64
N ILE A 73 9.38 11.56 -15.66
CA ILE A 73 8.12 11.53 -16.42
C ILE A 73 7.99 10.20 -17.15
N GLU A 74 9.04 9.74 -17.84
CA GLU A 74 9.08 8.45 -18.52
C GLU A 74 8.84 7.29 -17.54
N LEU A 75 9.55 7.29 -16.40
CA LEU A 75 9.38 6.29 -15.36
C LEU A 75 7.96 6.30 -14.78
N LYS A 76 7.39 7.49 -14.57
CA LYS A 76 6.01 7.64 -14.10
C LYS A 76 5.00 7.06 -15.07
N ILE A 77 5.11 7.39 -16.36
CA ILE A 77 4.22 6.87 -17.40
C ILE A 77 4.37 5.36 -17.50
N THR A 78 5.59 4.86 -17.56
CA THR A 78 5.89 3.41 -17.61
C THR A 78 5.29 2.69 -16.41
N GLY A 79 5.51 3.20 -15.19
CA GLY A 79 4.96 2.61 -13.97
C GLY A 79 3.44 2.61 -13.91
N ILE A 80 2.80 3.69 -14.38
CA ILE A 80 1.33 3.79 -14.49
C ILE A 80 0.81 2.75 -15.50
N MET A 81 1.44 2.63 -16.66
CA MET A 81 1.03 1.68 -17.71
C MET A 81 1.23 0.23 -17.26
N LEU A 82 2.35 -0.08 -16.62
CA LEU A 82 2.57 -1.39 -16.01
C LEU A 82 1.49 -1.73 -14.98
N TYR A 83 1.16 -0.78 -14.11
CA TYR A 83 0.13 -1.00 -13.10
C TYR A 83 -1.26 -1.09 -13.71
N TRP A 84 -1.54 -0.37 -14.77
CA TRP A 84 -2.79 -0.50 -15.52
C TRP A 84 -2.95 -1.88 -16.16
N GLY A 85 -1.90 -2.44 -16.75
CA GLY A 85 -1.92 -3.78 -17.32
C GLY A 85 -1.97 -4.89 -16.27
N GLU A 86 -1.04 -4.88 -15.32
CA GLU A 86 -0.71 -6.01 -14.45
C GLU A 86 -1.13 -5.81 -12.98
N GLY A 87 -1.43 -4.58 -12.58
CA GLY A 87 -1.71 -4.25 -11.18
C GLY A 87 -3.12 -4.62 -10.71
N ALA A 88 -3.23 -5.01 -9.45
CA ALA A 88 -4.52 -5.22 -8.79
C ALA A 88 -5.20 -3.87 -8.48
N LYS A 89 -6.46 -3.68 -8.92
CA LYS A 89 -7.22 -2.43 -8.75
C LYS A 89 -8.14 -2.45 -7.53
N THR A 90 -8.19 -3.55 -6.81
CA THR A 90 -9.09 -3.79 -5.67
C THR A 90 -8.31 -4.10 -4.39
N ASN A 91 -9.03 -4.32 -3.27
CA ASN A 91 -8.48 -4.76 -1.98
C ASN A 91 -7.58 -3.75 -1.25
N GLY A 92 -7.67 -2.47 -1.59
CA GLY A 92 -7.07 -1.39 -0.79
C GLY A 92 -5.55 -1.40 -0.66
N SER A 93 -4.85 -2.11 -1.54
CA SER A 93 -3.39 -2.19 -1.56
C SER A 93 -2.85 -2.18 -2.98
N VAL A 94 -1.70 -1.54 -3.16
CA VAL A 94 -0.96 -1.59 -4.42
C VAL A 94 -0.28 -2.94 -4.51
N ARG A 95 -0.65 -3.74 -5.53
CA ARG A 95 -0.06 -5.07 -5.78
C ARG A 95 0.20 -5.26 -7.27
N LEU A 96 1.35 -5.82 -7.59
CA LEU A 96 1.69 -6.24 -8.93
C LEU A 96 2.39 -7.59 -8.87
N ALA A 97 1.88 -8.55 -9.64
CA ALA A 97 2.46 -9.89 -9.75
C ALA A 97 3.05 -10.07 -11.14
N ASN A 98 4.30 -10.49 -11.23
CA ASN A 98 4.92 -10.81 -12.51
C ASN A 98 6.07 -11.81 -12.33
N SER A 99 6.39 -12.56 -13.39
CA SER A 99 7.53 -13.47 -13.44
C SER A 99 8.75 -12.88 -14.15
N ASN A 100 8.59 -11.72 -14.82
CA ASN A 100 9.68 -11.03 -15.48
C ASN A 100 10.41 -10.11 -14.48
N PRO A 101 11.72 -10.33 -14.23
CA PRO A 101 12.49 -9.53 -13.29
C PRO A 101 12.62 -8.06 -13.67
N GLU A 102 12.62 -7.73 -14.97
CA GLU A 102 12.75 -6.35 -15.44
C GLU A 102 11.49 -5.54 -15.14
N ILE A 103 10.32 -6.13 -15.38
CA ILE A 103 9.03 -5.52 -15.03
C ILE A 103 8.97 -5.23 -13.52
N ILE A 104 9.40 -6.17 -12.70
CA ILE A 104 9.45 -5.99 -11.24
C ILE A 104 10.41 -4.87 -10.83
N LYS A 105 11.61 -4.81 -11.44
CA LYS A 105 12.57 -3.73 -11.19
C LYS A 105 12.01 -2.36 -11.55
N ILE A 106 11.41 -2.22 -12.73
CA ILE A 106 10.83 -0.95 -13.19
C ILE A 106 9.68 -0.54 -12.25
N PHE A 107 8.82 -1.48 -11.88
CA PHE A 107 7.72 -1.19 -10.96
C PHE A 107 8.22 -0.76 -9.55
N LEU A 108 9.26 -1.39 -9.02
CA LEU A 108 9.87 -0.97 -7.77
C LEU A 108 10.54 0.40 -7.87
N LEU A 109 11.20 0.71 -8.99
CA LEU A 109 11.74 2.06 -9.24
C LEU A 109 10.63 3.10 -9.25
N PHE A 110 9.51 2.81 -9.90
CA PHE A 110 8.33 3.68 -9.89
C PHE A 110 7.81 3.91 -8.47
N LEU A 111 7.62 2.85 -7.67
CA LEU A 111 7.17 2.98 -6.28
C LEU A 111 8.16 3.82 -5.44
N ARG A 112 9.46 3.55 -5.56
CA ARG A 112 10.51 4.21 -4.78
C ARG A 112 10.73 5.66 -5.19
N LYS A 113 10.91 5.93 -6.48
CA LYS A 113 11.33 7.25 -6.98
C LYS A 113 10.15 8.19 -7.25
N ILE A 114 9.05 7.67 -7.74
CA ILE A 114 7.88 8.49 -8.15
C ILE A 114 6.85 8.54 -7.04
N CYS A 115 6.48 7.39 -6.47
CA CYS A 115 5.49 7.36 -5.40
C CYS A 115 6.06 7.72 -4.03
N GLY A 116 7.38 7.66 -3.82
CA GLY A 116 8.03 8.02 -2.55
C GLY A 116 7.58 7.14 -1.39
N VAL A 117 7.47 5.83 -1.62
CA VAL A 117 7.00 4.86 -0.62
C VAL A 117 8.06 4.59 0.46
N ASP A 118 7.63 4.31 1.68
CA ASP A 118 8.51 3.80 2.72
C ASP A 118 9.00 2.38 2.37
N GLU A 119 10.29 2.24 2.15
CA GLU A 119 10.95 0.99 1.77
C GLU A 119 10.64 -0.14 2.76
N LYS A 120 10.52 0.15 4.05
CA LYS A 120 10.24 -0.86 5.10
C LYS A 120 8.84 -1.47 4.98
N ARG A 121 7.93 -0.78 4.31
CA ARG A 121 6.54 -1.22 4.10
C ARG A 121 6.35 -2.04 2.82
N ILE A 122 7.33 -2.07 1.91
CA ILE A 122 7.28 -2.94 0.73
C ILE A 122 7.41 -4.39 1.20
N LYS A 123 6.48 -5.24 0.78
CA LYS A 123 6.48 -6.68 1.05
C LYS A 123 6.43 -7.46 -0.26
N ALA A 124 6.94 -8.67 -0.22
CA ALA A 124 6.95 -9.56 -1.38
C ALA A 124 6.41 -10.96 -1.02
N ILE A 125 5.84 -11.65 -2.00
CA ILE A 125 5.44 -13.05 -1.91
C ILE A 125 5.94 -13.75 -3.16
N VAL A 126 6.67 -14.86 -3.01
CA VAL A 126 7.05 -15.72 -4.12
C VAL A 126 6.00 -16.81 -4.31
N HIS A 127 5.52 -16.94 -5.53
CA HIS A 127 4.66 -18.05 -5.95
C HIS A 127 5.53 -19.07 -6.67
N LYS A 128 5.66 -20.25 -6.09
CA LYS A 128 6.54 -21.30 -6.58
C LYS A 128 5.77 -22.53 -7.05
N TYR A 129 6.36 -23.27 -7.96
CA TYR A 129 5.88 -24.60 -8.32
C TYR A 129 6.41 -25.66 -7.34
N PRO A 130 5.76 -26.83 -7.25
CA PRO A 130 6.13 -27.87 -6.27
C PRO A 130 7.56 -28.39 -6.40
N ASP A 131 8.16 -28.28 -7.58
CA ASP A 131 9.49 -28.76 -7.93
C ASP A 131 10.56 -27.67 -7.93
N GLN A 132 10.24 -26.46 -7.48
CA GLN A 132 11.21 -25.36 -7.38
C GLN A 132 11.76 -25.24 -5.96
N ASP A 133 13.07 -25.01 -5.86
CA ASP A 133 13.73 -24.73 -4.60
C ASP A 133 13.40 -23.32 -4.10
N GLU A 134 12.88 -23.23 -2.89
CA GLU A 134 12.42 -21.97 -2.30
C GLU A 134 13.57 -21.03 -1.98
N ASN A 135 14.68 -21.55 -1.48
CA ASN A 135 15.84 -20.75 -1.11
C ASN A 135 16.45 -20.09 -2.34
N PHE A 136 16.60 -20.87 -3.42
CA PHE A 136 17.06 -20.35 -4.70
C PHE A 136 16.19 -19.21 -5.21
N LEU A 137 14.86 -19.36 -5.14
CA LEU A 137 13.93 -18.33 -5.58
C LEU A 137 13.99 -17.07 -4.71
N LEU A 138 14.06 -17.23 -3.38
CA LEU A 138 14.18 -16.12 -2.44
C LEU A 138 15.50 -15.37 -2.64
N ASP A 139 16.62 -16.06 -2.83
CA ASP A 139 17.91 -15.44 -3.12
C ASP A 139 17.89 -14.66 -4.42
N PHE A 140 17.35 -15.25 -5.47
CA PHE A 140 17.19 -14.58 -6.77
C PHE A 140 16.37 -13.30 -6.63
N TRP A 141 15.16 -13.40 -6.04
CA TRP A 141 14.27 -12.24 -5.94
C TRP A 141 14.79 -11.18 -4.96
N THR A 142 15.46 -11.57 -3.88
CA THR A 142 16.14 -10.61 -2.99
C THR A 142 17.18 -9.79 -3.74
N LYS A 143 18.01 -10.45 -4.57
CA LYS A 143 19.01 -9.77 -5.41
C LYS A 143 18.37 -8.83 -6.44
N ILE A 144 17.28 -9.26 -7.08
CA ILE A 144 16.57 -8.48 -8.10
C ILE A 144 15.85 -7.25 -7.52
N THR A 145 15.20 -7.43 -6.38
CA THR A 145 14.30 -6.42 -5.79
C THR A 145 14.99 -5.51 -4.77
N ALA A 146 16.13 -5.93 -4.25
CA ALA A 146 16.78 -5.36 -3.06
C ALA A 146 15.86 -5.36 -1.81
N ILE A 147 14.81 -6.17 -1.79
CA ILE A 147 13.97 -6.39 -0.62
C ILE A 147 14.60 -7.49 0.22
N PRO A 148 14.95 -7.26 1.51
CA PRO A 148 15.54 -8.29 2.35
C PRO A 148 14.57 -9.43 2.64
N LYS A 149 15.09 -10.64 2.88
CA LYS A 149 14.30 -11.88 3.04
C LYS A 149 13.24 -11.77 4.14
N GLU A 150 13.48 -11.03 5.19
CA GLU A 150 12.58 -10.81 6.33
C GLU A 150 11.30 -10.05 5.93
N ARG A 151 11.30 -9.42 4.79
CA ARG A 151 10.13 -8.73 4.23
C ARG A 151 9.36 -9.56 3.22
N PHE A 152 9.83 -10.78 2.93
CA PHE A 152 9.05 -11.75 2.16
C PHE A 152 8.07 -12.46 3.10
N TYR A 153 6.82 -12.55 2.67
CA TYR A 153 5.88 -13.47 3.29
C TYR A 153 6.20 -14.92 2.91
N ARG A 154 5.64 -15.87 3.64
CA ARG A 154 5.75 -17.30 3.30
C ARG A 154 5.38 -17.50 1.83
N SER A 155 6.22 -18.23 1.10
CA SER A 155 6.00 -18.52 -0.32
C SER A 155 4.68 -19.26 -0.53
N HIS A 156 4.00 -18.91 -1.60
CA HIS A 156 2.74 -19.55 -1.97
C HIS A 156 3.01 -20.67 -2.97
N LEU A 157 2.59 -21.87 -2.64
CA LEU A 157 2.69 -23.03 -3.52
C LEU A 157 1.55 -22.97 -4.57
N LEU A 158 1.90 -22.91 -5.84
CA LEU A 158 0.91 -22.97 -6.92
C LEU A 158 0.34 -24.39 -6.98
N ALA A 159 -1.01 -24.48 -6.91
CA ALA A 159 -1.70 -25.76 -7.01
C ALA A 159 -1.47 -26.37 -8.41
N GLY A 160 -1.04 -27.63 -8.45
CA GLY A 160 -0.84 -28.36 -9.68
C GLY A 160 0.00 -29.61 -9.45
N LYS A 161 -0.13 -30.60 -10.34
CA LYS A 161 0.69 -31.81 -10.28
C LYS A 161 2.08 -31.51 -10.84
N LYS A 162 3.11 -32.08 -10.19
CA LYS A 162 4.49 -32.02 -10.67
C LYS A 162 4.54 -32.48 -12.15
N GLY A 163 5.14 -31.68 -13.01
CA GLY A 163 5.27 -32.01 -14.44
C GLY A 163 4.13 -31.56 -15.37
N THR A 164 3.02 -31.02 -14.84
CA THR A 164 1.89 -30.60 -15.69
C THR A 164 2.06 -29.22 -16.33
N TYR A 165 3.01 -28.41 -15.89
CA TYR A 165 3.25 -27.07 -16.45
C TYR A 165 4.20 -27.14 -17.63
N LYS A 166 3.69 -26.91 -18.85
CA LYS A 166 4.49 -26.90 -20.09
C LYS A 166 5.44 -25.71 -20.18
N HIS A 167 5.07 -24.56 -19.60
CA HIS A 167 5.85 -23.32 -19.63
C HIS A 167 5.99 -22.73 -18.23
N LYS A 168 6.90 -23.30 -17.43
CA LYS A 168 7.21 -22.79 -16.10
C LYS A 168 8.13 -21.59 -16.19
N SER A 169 7.82 -20.53 -15.43
CA SER A 169 8.82 -19.52 -15.16
C SER A 169 9.96 -20.11 -14.34
N ARG A 170 11.20 -19.95 -14.78
CA ARG A 170 12.41 -20.43 -14.08
C ARG A 170 12.46 -19.92 -12.64
N TYR A 171 11.99 -18.70 -12.41
CA TYR A 171 12.07 -18.02 -11.12
C TYR A 171 10.72 -17.91 -10.40
N GLY A 172 9.73 -18.72 -10.80
CA GLY A 172 8.38 -18.57 -10.28
C GLY A 172 7.77 -17.21 -10.62
N THR A 173 6.80 -16.78 -9.85
CA THR A 173 6.20 -15.44 -9.95
C THR A 173 6.36 -14.72 -8.62
N ILE A 174 6.66 -13.42 -8.63
CA ILE A 174 6.69 -12.61 -7.43
C ILE A 174 5.53 -11.63 -7.42
N THR A 175 4.90 -11.45 -6.27
CA THR A 175 3.97 -10.34 -6.02
C THR A 175 4.65 -9.32 -5.12
N ILE A 176 4.79 -8.08 -5.61
CA ILE A 176 5.17 -6.92 -4.81
C ILE A 176 3.89 -6.30 -4.24
N SER A 177 3.90 -5.96 -2.96
CA SER A 177 2.75 -5.35 -2.30
C SER A 177 3.13 -4.17 -1.41
N TYR A 178 2.28 -3.13 -1.44
CA TYR A 178 2.33 -1.98 -0.55
C TYR A 178 0.94 -1.67 -0.05
N CYS A 179 0.69 -1.91 1.24
CA CYS A 179 -0.63 -1.75 1.84
C CYS A 179 -0.91 -0.28 2.17
N ASP A 180 -1.52 0.42 1.19
CA ASP A 180 -1.93 1.82 1.34
C ASP A 180 -3.04 2.17 0.34
N VAL A 181 -4.24 2.41 0.86
CA VAL A 181 -5.43 2.77 0.04
C VAL A 181 -5.24 4.12 -0.65
N LYS A 182 -4.58 5.08 0.00
CA LYS A 182 -4.38 6.42 -0.59
C LYS A 182 -3.44 6.34 -1.77
N LEU A 183 -2.37 5.54 -1.66
CA LEU A 183 -1.46 5.31 -2.79
C LEU A 183 -2.17 4.60 -3.95
N LEU A 184 -2.96 3.55 -3.66
CA LEU A 184 -3.75 2.88 -4.69
C LEU A 184 -4.65 3.87 -5.42
N ARG A 185 -5.41 4.69 -4.69
CA ARG A 185 -6.29 5.72 -5.29
C ARG A 185 -5.52 6.73 -6.13
N LEU A 186 -4.33 7.14 -5.68
CA LEU A 186 -3.47 8.07 -6.43
C LEU A 186 -3.02 7.45 -7.76
N ILE A 187 -2.57 6.20 -7.74
CA ILE A 187 -2.15 5.50 -8.98
C ILE A 187 -3.34 5.34 -9.92
N LEU A 188 -4.52 4.95 -9.42
CA LEU A 188 -5.74 4.84 -10.22
C LEU A 188 -6.15 6.19 -10.81
N TYR A 189 -6.05 7.27 -10.05
CA TYR A 189 -6.28 8.61 -10.55
C TYR A 189 -5.31 9.00 -11.68
N TRP A 190 -4.03 8.64 -11.56
CA TRP A 190 -3.06 8.88 -12.63
C TRP A 190 -3.38 8.06 -13.89
N ILE A 191 -3.82 6.81 -13.73
CA ILE A 191 -4.30 5.98 -14.87
C ILE A 191 -5.48 6.66 -15.55
N ASP A 192 -6.48 7.12 -14.79
CA ASP A 192 -7.67 7.78 -15.35
C ASP A 192 -7.31 9.08 -16.08
N LYS A 193 -6.38 9.86 -15.55
CA LYS A 193 -5.87 11.07 -16.24
C LYS A 193 -5.18 10.73 -17.56
N CYS A 194 -4.32 9.70 -17.59
CA CYS A 194 -3.68 9.25 -18.82
C CYS A 194 -4.72 8.76 -19.83
N ARG A 195 -5.64 7.91 -19.37
CA ARG A 195 -6.72 7.36 -20.21
C ARG A 195 -7.55 8.48 -20.83
N TYR A 196 -8.04 9.42 -20.02
CA TYR A 196 -8.84 10.53 -20.50
C TYR A 196 -8.09 11.34 -21.55
N LYS A 197 -6.83 11.71 -21.28
CA LYS A 197 -6.00 12.47 -22.22
C LYS A 197 -5.94 11.82 -23.60
N PHE A 198 -5.66 10.50 -23.66
CA PHE A 198 -5.49 9.81 -24.95
C PHE A 198 -6.82 9.50 -25.66
N LEU A 199 -7.89 9.23 -24.91
CA LEU A 199 -9.20 8.95 -25.52
C LEU A 199 -9.92 10.21 -26.00
N THR A 200 -9.49 11.40 -25.56
CA THR A 200 -10.07 12.68 -25.98
C THR A 200 -9.15 13.50 -26.89
N MET A 201 -7.99 12.93 -27.30
CA MET A 201 -7.16 13.59 -28.31
C MET A 201 -7.87 13.53 -29.68
N PRO A 202 -7.96 14.65 -30.40
CA PRO A 202 -8.39 14.62 -31.80
C PRO A 202 -7.39 13.79 -32.64
N GLU A 203 -7.93 13.03 -33.59
CA GLU A 203 -7.14 12.27 -34.57
C GLU A 203 -6.32 13.19 -35.49
#